data_f2996aeddddca40a1c45a49e6b0a96a0
#
_entry.id   f2996aeddddca40a1c45a49e6b0a96a0
#
_cell.length_a   1.000
_cell.length_b   1.000
_cell.length_c   1.000
_cell.angle_alpha   90.00
_cell.angle_beta   90.00
_cell.angle_gamma   90.00
#
_symmetry.space_group_name_H-M   'P 1'
#
loop_
_entity.id
_entity.type
_entity.pdbx_description
1 polymer ?
#
loop_
_entity_poly.entity_id
_entity_poly.type
_entity_poly.pdbx_seq_one_letter_code
_entity_poly.pdbx_strand_id
1 'polypeptide(L)' 'LDPKTAEIIMELTDKIVKEKKVTTIMVTHNLRYAVEYGDRLIMMHQGNAIIDKAGEEKAKMKVDDILETFNRISIECGN' A
#
# COMPACT_ATOMS: atom_id res chain seq x y z
N LEU A 1 -1.72 12.47 -13.18
CA LEU A 1 -0.33 12.19 -13.57
C LEU A 1 -0.25 10.95 -14.45
N ASP A 2 0.63 10.98 -15.43
CA ASP A 2 0.86 9.75 -16.19
C ASP A 2 1.63 8.73 -15.35
N PRO A 3 1.53 7.43 -15.67
CA PRO A 3 2.15 6.38 -14.86
C PRO A 3 3.66 6.52 -14.71
N LYS A 4 4.33 7.01 -15.74
CA LYS A 4 5.78 7.16 -15.71
C LYS A 4 6.21 8.28 -14.75
N THR A 5 5.52 9.40 -14.78
CA THR A 5 5.78 10.52 -13.88
C THR A 5 5.48 10.13 -12.44
N ALA A 6 4.37 9.42 -12.20
CA ALA A 6 4.01 8.96 -10.88
C ALA A 6 5.09 8.03 -10.30
N GLU A 7 5.64 7.14 -11.12
CA GLU A 7 6.69 6.24 -10.68
C GLU A 7 7.96 6.98 -10.28
N ILE A 8 8.36 7.99 -11.04
CA ILE A 8 9.53 8.82 -10.72
C ILE A 8 9.31 9.54 -9.40
N ILE A 9 8.13 10.11 -9.19
CA ILE A 9 7.80 10.79 -7.94
C ILE A 9 7.85 9.84 -6.75
N MET A 10 7.35 8.62 -6.91
CA MET A 10 7.39 7.61 -5.86
C MET A 10 8.82 7.21 -5.50
N GLU A 11 9.68 7.01 -6.48
CA GLU A 11 11.08 6.68 -6.25
C GLU A 11 11.81 7.80 -5.52
N LEU A 12 11.58 9.05 -5.91
CA LEU A 12 12.20 10.20 -5.25
C LEU A 12 11.71 10.34 -3.81
N THR A 13 10.42 10.15 -3.58
CA THR A 13 9.83 10.22 -2.25
C THR A 13 10.42 9.15 -1.34
N ASP A 14 10.50 7.92 -1.83
CA ASP A 14 11.07 6.80 -1.08
C ASP A 14 12.53 7.07 -0.70
N LYS A 15 13.30 7.60 -1.64
CA LYS A 15 14.71 7.96 -1.40
C LYS A 15 14.84 9.01 -0.30
N ILE A 16 14.04 10.06 -0.37
CA ILE A 16 14.08 11.14 0.63
C ILE A 16 13.69 10.62 2.01
N VAL A 17 12.65 9.82 2.08
CA VAL A 17 12.18 9.24 3.34
C VAL A 17 13.27 8.38 3.99
N LYS A 18 13.94 7.56 3.20
CA LYS A 18 15.01 6.70 3.71
C LYS A 18 16.24 7.49 4.14
N GLU A 19 16.63 8.49 3.37
CA GLU A 19 17.80 9.32 3.69
C GLU A 19 17.56 10.18 4.92
N LYS A 20 16.39 10.76 5.05
CA LYS A 20 16.04 11.67 6.15
C LYS A 20 15.49 10.96 7.36
N LYS A 21 15.13 9.70 7.23
CA LYS A 21 14.52 8.87 8.29
C LYS A 21 13.28 9.53 8.91
N VAL A 22 12.47 10.16 8.06
CA VAL A 22 11.24 10.82 8.52
C VAL A 22 10.07 9.87 8.50
N THR A 23 9.18 10.04 9.48
CA THR A 23 7.93 9.29 9.51
C THR A 23 7.00 9.90 8.46
N THR A 24 6.56 9.07 7.51
CA THR A 24 5.76 9.54 6.38
C THR A 24 4.57 8.64 6.18
N ILE A 25 3.39 9.23 5.99
CA ILE A 25 2.17 8.52 5.65
C ILE A 25 1.80 8.89 4.22
N MET A 26 1.59 7.88 3.39
CA MET A 26 1.19 8.09 1.99
C MET A 26 -0.11 7.35 1.73
N VAL A 27 -1.03 8.03 1.06
CA VAL A 27 -2.30 7.44 0.64
C VAL A 27 -2.27 7.24 -0.86
N THR A 28 -2.58 6.03 -1.31
CA THR A 28 -2.58 5.73 -2.74
C THR A 28 -3.67 4.70 -3.07
N HIS A 29 -4.17 4.76 -4.30
CA HIS A 29 -5.07 3.74 -4.84
C HIS A 29 -4.31 2.71 -5.67
N ASN A 30 -3.01 2.93 -5.90
CA ASN A 30 -2.19 2.02 -6.67
C ASN A 30 -1.65 0.92 -5.76
N LEU A 31 -2.17 -0.30 -5.92
CA LEU A 31 -1.81 -1.44 -5.08
C LEU A 31 -0.34 -1.81 -5.20
N ARG A 32 0.23 -1.66 -6.38
CA ARG A 32 1.65 -1.96 -6.59
C ARG A 32 2.54 -1.06 -5.74
N TYR A 33 2.24 0.23 -5.72
CA TYR A 33 2.99 1.17 -4.89
C TYR A 33 2.82 0.88 -3.40
N ALA A 34 1.61 0.53 -3.00
CA ALA A 34 1.34 0.20 -1.60
C ALA A 34 2.17 -1.00 -1.14
N VAL A 35 2.34 -1.99 -2.00
CA VAL A 35 3.12 -3.19 -1.69
C VAL A 35 4.62 -2.93 -1.75
N GLU A 36 5.10 -2.18 -2.74
CA GLU A 36 6.52 -1.96 -2.98
C GLU A 36 7.18 -0.94 -2.04
N TYR A 37 6.44 0.07 -1.61
CA TYR A 37 7.01 1.18 -0.84
C TYR A 37 6.52 1.17 0.61
N GLY A 38 7.39 1.67 1.50
CA GLY A 38 7.07 1.79 2.90
C GLY A 38 7.28 0.53 3.72
N ASP A 39 7.23 0.69 5.03
CA ASP A 39 7.45 -0.39 5.99
C ASP A 39 6.15 -0.99 6.50
N ARG A 40 5.05 -0.29 6.34
CA ARG A 40 3.76 -0.70 6.85
C ARG A 40 2.68 -0.38 5.83
N LEU A 41 1.80 -1.33 5.62
CA LEU A 41 0.68 -1.17 4.70
C LEU A 41 -0.62 -1.30 5.47
N ILE A 42 -1.49 -0.31 5.30
CA ILE A 42 -2.82 -0.33 5.88
C ILE A 42 -3.83 -0.17 4.76
N MET A 43 -4.76 -1.12 4.67
CA MET A 43 -5.86 -1.03 3.72
C MET A 43 -7.15 -0.70 4.46
N MET A 44 -7.81 0.36 4.03
CA MET A 44 -9.04 0.84 4.65
C MET A 44 -10.24 0.49 3.79
N HIS A 45 -11.33 0.13 4.46
CA HIS A 45 -12.60 -0.15 3.78
C HIS A 45 -13.74 0.23 4.72
N GLN A 46 -14.61 1.10 4.25
CA GLN A 46 -15.78 1.59 5.02
C GLN A 46 -15.41 2.05 6.44
N GLY A 47 -14.32 2.80 6.55
CA GLY A 47 -13.90 3.36 7.82
C GLY A 47 -13.13 2.40 8.72
N ASN A 48 -12.89 1.17 8.28
CA ASN A 48 -12.19 0.17 9.06
C ASN A 48 -10.88 -0.25 8.39
N ALA A 49 -9.85 -0.51 9.19
CA ALA A 49 -8.60 -1.08 8.69
C ALA A 49 -8.77 -2.59 8.55
N ILE A 50 -8.79 -3.08 7.32
CA ILE A 50 -8.98 -4.50 7.02
C ILE A 50 -7.68 -5.25 6.80
N ILE A 51 -6.61 -4.53 6.47
CA ILE A 51 -5.25 -5.07 6.38
C ILE A 51 -4.34 -4.11 7.13
N ASP A 52 -3.48 -4.65 7.98
CA ASP A 52 -2.45 -3.89 8.68
C ASP A 52 -1.25 -4.80 8.83
N LYS A 53 -0.27 -4.64 7.93
CA LYS A 53 0.93 -5.46 7.89
C LYS A 53 2.17 -4.58 7.95
N ALA A 54 3.14 -5.00 8.73
CA ALA A 54 4.39 -4.27 8.91
C ALA A 54 5.57 -5.23 8.96
N GLY A 55 6.77 -4.70 8.73
CA GLY A 55 8.01 -5.47 8.81
C GLY A 55 8.04 -6.63 7.82
N GLU A 56 8.35 -7.81 8.32
CA GLU A 56 8.46 -9.02 7.48
C GLU A 56 7.15 -9.41 6.82
N GLU A 57 6.03 -9.23 7.50
CA GLU A 57 4.73 -9.55 6.94
C GLU A 57 4.45 -8.67 5.73
N LYS A 58 4.78 -7.38 5.83
CA LYS A 58 4.63 -6.45 4.71
C LYS A 58 5.58 -6.80 3.57
N ALA A 59 6.80 -7.18 3.88
CA ALA A 59 7.80 -7.54 2.87
C ALA A 59 7.39 -8.78 2.05
N LYS A 60 6.60 -9.68 2.64
CA LYS A 60 6.10 -10.87 1.98
C LYS A 60 4.82 -10.64 1.21
N MET A 61 4.18 -9.49 1.38
CA MET A 61 2.92 -9.20 0.72
C MET A 61 3.08 -9.00 -0.78
N LYS A 62 2.06 -9.43 -1.50
CA LYS A 62 1.94 -9.23 -2.95
C LYS A 62 0.62 -8.57 -3.26
N VAL A 63 0.52 -7.97 -4.44
CA VAL A 63 -0.73 -7.36 -4.90
C VAL A 63 -1.88 -8.38 -4.86
N ASP A 64 -1.60 -9.62 -5.22
CA ASP A 64 -2.62 -10.69 -5.22
C ASP A 64 -3.21 -10.91 -3.83
N ASP A 65 -2.43 -10.76 -2.77
CA ASP A 65 -2.92 -10.90 -1.40
C ASP A 65 -3.95 -9.84 -1.07
N ILE A 66 -3.72 -8.61 -1.53
CA ILE A 66 -4.65 -7.51 -1.32
C ILE A 66 -5.93 -7.73 -2.11
N LEU A 67 -5.81 -8.16 -3.36
CA LEU A 67 -6.96 -8.42 -4.21
C LEU A 67 -7.82 -9.56 -3.67
N GLU A 68 -7.20 -10.60 -3.15
CA GLU A 68 -7.90 -11.72 -2.53
C GLU A 68 -8.72 -11.26 -1.31
N THR A 69 -8.10 -10.45 -0.45
CA THR A 69 -8.78 -9.92 0.73
C THR A 69 -9.96 -9.04 0.31
N PHE A 70 -9.76 -8.19 -0.68
CA PHE A 70 -10.80 -7.31 -1.18
C PHE A 70 -11.99 -8.10 -1.75
N ASN A 71 -11.70 -9.14 -2.54
CA ASN A 71 -12.73 -9.99 -3.11
C ASN A 71 -13.53 -10.72 -2.04
N ARG A 72 -12.84 -11.22 -1.01
CA ARG A 72 -13.48 -11.89 0.11
C ARG A 72 -14.45 -10.96 0.82
N ILE A 73 -14.04 -9.73 1.08
CA ILE A 73 -14.89 -8.74 1.75
C ILE A 73 -16.09 -8.39 0.90
N SER A 74 -15.92 -8.22 -0.41
CA SER A 74 -17.03 -7.94 -1.32
C SER A 74 -18.06 -9.04 -1.30
N ILE A 75 -17.62 -10.30 -1.26
CA ILE A 75 -18.54 -11.46 -1.20
C ILE A 75 -19.27 -11.48 0.14
N GLU A 76 -18.55 -11.30 1.24
CA GLU A 76 -19.15 -11.33 2.58
C GLU A 76 -20.13 -10.18 2.81
N CYS A 77 -19.87 -9.03 2.19
CA CYS A 77 -20.75 -7.86 2.31
C CYS A 77 -21.91 -7.88 1.31
N GLY A 78 -21.99 -8.88 0.46
CA GLY A 78 -23.06 -9.02 -0.49
C GLY A 78 -22.98 -8.12 -1.71
N ASN A 79 -21.82 -7.63 -2.02
CA ASN A 79 -21.60 -6.76 -3.18
C ASN A 79 -21.21 -7.53 -4.42
#